data_eac060945739fd1626fde36ba57d84a9
#
_entry.id   eac060945739fd1626fde36ba57d84a9
#
_cell.length_a   1.000
_cell.length_b   1.000
_cell.length_c   1.000
_cell.angle_alpha   90.00
_cell.angle_beta   90.00
_cell.angle_gamma   90.00
#
_symmetry.space_group_name_H-M   'P 1'
#
loop_
_entity.id
_entity.type
_entity.pdbx_description
1 polymer ?
#
loop_
_entity_poly.entity_id
_entity_poly.type
_entity_poly.pdbx_seq_one_letter_code
_entity_poly.pdbx_strand_id
1 'polypeptide(L)'
;MASRTKQKEEARARRLAEERARAERARRDRRIRTVGGIVLGAIIVVAALIVINSGGKKGGIQTGTQQNATVSAVDQLLAGIPQSGATLGNPKAPVTMTYFGDYQCPICQEFTLQGGFPQLVSNEVRQGKVKVVYRSSCTATCNSSNPSIFPTQQVAGLAAGKQDRFWQYTELFYREQGQEGSGYVNEAYLTALARQTTGLNLTTWQSDRNDPSLTSQINSDQTAAKTLAPNGTPTLIFQGPKGEAEPPTGVPTYAQLQQAIKQVS
;
A
#
# COMPACT_ATOMS: atom_id res chain seq x y z
N MET A 1 6.94 69.24 5.88
CA MET A 1 6.57 68.60 4.60
C MET A 1 7.14 67.17 4.42
N ALA A 2 8.32 66.85 4.95
CA ALA A 2 8.98 65.52 4.85
C ALA A 2 8.16 64.32 5.44
N SER A 3 7.34 64.55 6.49
CA SER A 3 6.57 63.50 7.15
C SER A 3 5.43 62.89 6.27
N ARG A 4 4.75 63.73 5.48
CA ARG A 4 3.64 63.27 4.61
C ARG A 4 4.12 62.46 3.40
N THR A 5 5.31 62.76 2.88
CA THR A 5 5.88 62.03 1.75
C THR A 5 6.30 60.62 2.21
N LYS A 6 6.92 60.50 3.39
CA LYS A 6 7.35 59.23 3.98
C LYS A 6 6.16 58.32 4.29
N GLN A 7 5.06 58.87 4.82
CA GLN A 7 3.82 58.10 5.06
C GLN A 7 3.18 57.59 3.75
N LYS A 8 3.24 58.38 2.66
CA LYS A 8 2.74 57.94 1.35
C LYS A 8 3.59 56.82 0.75
N GLU A 9 4.91 56.89 0.91
CA GLU A 9 5.82 55.82 0.43
C GLU A 9 5.64 54.52 1.23
N GLU A 10 5.51 54.60 2.54
CA GLU A 10 5.22 53.42 3.39
C GLU A 10 3.86 52.80 3.06
N ALA A 11 2.83 53.59 2.83
CA ALA A 11 1.50 53.09 2.42
C ALA A 11 1.55 52.42 1.03
N ARG A 12 2.34 52.94 0.11
CA ARG A 12 2.55 52.39 -1.23
C ARG A 12 3.31 51.05 -1.17
N ALA A 13 4.36 50.98 -0.34
CA ALA A 13 5.13 49.78 -0.10
C ALA A 13 4.29 48.66 0.53
N ARG A 14 3.42 48.98 1.50
CA ARG A 14 2.50 48.02 2.12
C ARG A 14 1.49 47.45 1.09
N ARG A 15 0.88 48.28 0.25
CA ARG A 15 -0.03 47.86 -0.82
C ARG A 15 0.65 46.92 -1.80
N LEU A 16 1.88 47.25 -2.25
CA LEU A 16 2.65 46.39 -3.17
C LEU A 16 3.03 45.05 -2.52
N ALA A 17 3.36 45.04 -1.23
CA ALA A 17 3.63 43.80 -0.49
C ALA A 17 2.38 42.91 -0.36
N GLU A 18 1.22 43.51 -0.07
CA GLU A 18 -0.07 42.79 -0.02
C GLU A 18 -0.48 42.23 -1.39
N GLU A 19 -0.30 42.99 -2.46
CA GLU A 19 -0.58 42.52 -3.82
C GLU A 19 0.32 41.35 -4.23
N ARG A 20 1.62 41.41 -3.91
CA ARG A 20 2.56 40.30 -4.14
C ARG A 20 2.18 39.07 -3.33
N ALA A 21 1.86 39.21 -2.06
CA ALA A 21 1.42 38.12 -1.20
C ALA A 21 0.11 37.46 -1.69
N ARG A 22 -0.84 38.27 -2.19
CA ARG A 22 -2.08 37.76 -2.81
C ARG A 22 -1.79 37.00 -4.11
N ALA A 23 -0.92 37.53 -4.96
CA ALA A 23 -0.53 36.91 -6.21
C ALA A 23 0.22 35.57 -5.99
N GLU A 24 1.10 35.50 -4.98
CA GLU A 24 1.80 34.27 -4.62
C GLU A 24 0.84 33.21 -4.05
N ARG A 25 -0.10 33.60 -3.19
CA ARG A 25 -1.15 32.70 -2.70
C ARG A 25 -2.00 32.16 -3.84
N ALA A 26 -2.46 33.03 -4.76
CA ALA A 26 -3.25 32.62 -5.92
C ALA A 26 -2.48 31.67 -6.85
N ARG A 27 -1.17 31.87 -7.06
CA ARG A 27 -0.32 30.98 -7.85
C ARG A 27 -0.16 29.61 -7.16
N ARG A 28 0.02 29.61 -5.83
CA ARG A 28 0.14 28.38 -5.04
C ARG A 28 -1.18 27.59 -5.07
N ASP A 29 -2.30 28.26 -4.85
CA ASP A 29 -3.61 27.62 -4.87
C ASP A 29 -3.97 27.08 -6.24
N ARG A 30 -3.59 27.78 -7.31
CA ARG A 30 -3.76 27.29 -8.69
C ARG A 30 -2.92 26.06 -8.95
N ARG A 31 -1.66 26.02 -8.52
CA ARG A 31 -0.79 24.83 -8.61
C ARG A 31 -1.37 23.66 -7.84
N ILE A 32 -1.82 23.88 -6.60
CA ILE A 32 -2.43 22.82 -5.76
C ILE A 32 -3.70 22.29 -6.42
N ARG A 33 -4.57 23.15 -6.97
CA ARG A 33 -5.77 22.73 -7.70
C ARG A 33 -5.46 21.97 -8.99
N THR A 34 -4.45 22.40 -9.75
CA THR A 34 -4.05 21.74 -10.99
C THR A 34 -3.43 20.37 -10.70
N VAL A 35 -2.50 20.29 -9.76
CA VAL A 35 -1.87 19.01 -9.36
C VAL A 35 -2.89 18.10 -8.68
N GLY A 36 -3.74 18.64 -7.80
CA GLY A 36 -4.83 17.90 -7.16
C GLY A 36 -5.85 17.38 -8.18
N GLY A 37 -6.19 18.19 -9.20
CA GLY A 37 -7.09 17.77 -10.27
C GLY A 37 -6.52 16.67 -11.16
N ILE A 38 -5.22 16.70 -11.47
CA ILE A 38 -4.54 15.65 -12.25
C ILE A 38 -4.47 14.34 -11.43
N VAL A 39 -4.14 14.43 -10.14
CA VAL A 39 -4.10 13.27 -9.25
C VAL A 39 -5.51 12.69 -9.05
N LEU A 40 -6.52 13.53 -8.84
CA LEU A 40 -7.92 13.09 -8.73
C LEU A 40 -8.41 12.45 -10.03
N GLY A 41 -8.08 13.03 -11.17
CA GLY A 41 -8.42 12.47 -12.49
C GLY A 41 -7.78 11.11 -12.73
N ALA A 42 -6.52 10.93 -12.37
CA ALA A 42 -5.84 9.64 -12.45
C ALA A 42 -6.47 8.59 -11.52
N ILE A 43 -6.83 8.98 -10.28
CA ILE A 43 -7.52 8.11 -9.33
C ILE A 43 -8.91 7.72 -9.83
N ILE A 44 -9.67 8.64 -10.43
CA ILE A 44 -11.00 8.36 -10.99
C ILE A 44 -10.90 7.42 -12.19
N VAL A 45 -9.91 7.57 -13.06
CA VAL A 45 -9.69 6.67 -14.20
C VAL A 45 -9.31 5.27 -13.73
N VAL A 46 -8.45 5.16 -12.72
CA VAL A 46 -8.09 3.87 -12.11
C VAL A 46 -9.28 3.25 -11.38
N ALA A 47 -10.06 4.03 -10.64
CA ALA A 47 -11.27 3.55 -9.97
C ALA A 47 -12.36 3.14 -10.98
N ALA A 48 -12.55 3.87 -12.08
CA ALA A 48 -13.49 3.50 -13.13
C ALA A 48 -13.07 2.20 -13.84
N LEU A 49 -11.79 1.96 -14.07
CA LEU A 49 -11.28 0.71 -14.62
C LEU A 49 -11.48 -0.47 -13.66
N ILE A 50 -11.41 -0.23 -12.35
CA ILE A 50 -11.67 -1.24 -11.31
C ILE A 50 -13.16 -1.58 -11.23
N VAL A 51 -14.05 -0.56 -11.24
CA VAL A 51 -15.51 -0.75 -11.13
C VAL A 51 -16.10 -1.46 -12.35
N ILE A 52 -15.62 -1.19 -13.57
CA ILE A 52 -16.06 -1.89 -14.78
C ILE A 52 -15.69 -3.38 -14.74
N ASN A 53 -14.68 -3.75 -13.95
CA ASN A 53 -14.19 -5.13 -13.83
C ASN A 53 -14.74 -5.90 -12.61
N SER A 54 -15.44 -5.23 -11.69
CA SER A 54 -16.00 -5.84 -10.46
C SER A 54 -17.32 -6.59 -10.67
N GLY A 55 -17.80 -6.67 -11.91
CA GLY A 55 -18.98 -7.48 -12.26
C GLY A 55 -18.69 -8.97 -12.14
N GLY A 56 -18.97 -9.57 -10.98
CA GLY A 56 -19.26 -10.99 -10.80
C GLY A 56 -18.28 -12.02 -11.37
N LYS A 57 -16.99 -11.74 -11.49
CA LYS A 57 -16.03 -12.72 -11.98
C LYS A 57 -15.68 -13.72 -10.87
N LYS A 58 -15.93 -15.00 -11.11
CA LYS A 58 -15.25 -16.09 -10.41
C LYS A 58 -13.75 -15.77 -10.52
N GLY A 59 -13.05 -15.63 -9.38
CA GLY A 59 -11.66 -15.24 -9.34
C GLY A 59 -10.82 -16.02 -10.34
N GLY A 60 -10.12 -15.31 -11.17
CA GLY A 60 -9.25 -15.86 -12.19
C GLY A 60 -8.18 -14.84 -12.60
N ILE A 61 -7.01 -15.35 -12.98
CA ILE A 61 -5.91 -14.54 -13.45
C ILE A 61 -6.33 -13.76 -14.71
N GLN A 62 -6.14 -12.45 -14.69
CA GLN A 62 -6.33 -11.61 -15.87
C GLN A 62 -5.33 -11.96 -16.97
N THR A 63 -5.72 -11.78 -18.22
CA THR A 63 -4.88 -12.07 -19.38
C THR A 63 -4.88 -10.92 -20.38
N GLY A 64 -3.87 -10.88 -21.25
CA GLY A 64 -3.79 -9.90 -22.34
C GLY A 64 -3.59 -8.47 -21.86
N THR A 65 -4.26 -7.52 -22.48
CA THR A 65 -4.09 -6.06 -22.21
C THR A 65 -4.37 -5.69 -20.76
N GLN A 66 -5.33 -6.35 -20.12
CA GLN A 66 -5.72 -6.08 -18.73
C GLN A 66 -4.63 -6.53 -17.76
N GLN A 67 -4.03 -7.70 -17.99
CA GLN A 67 -2.87 -8.18 -17.25
C GLN A 67 -1.71 -7.18 -17.33
N ASN A 68 -1.38 -6.72 -18.54
CA ASN A 68 -0.29 -5.78 -18.76
C ASN A 68 -0.52 -4.45 -18.02
N ALA A 69 -1.76 -3.96 -18.00
CA ALA A 69 -2.12 -2.75 -17.27
C ALA A 69 -1.98 -2.93 -15.75
N THR A 70 -2.40 -4.10 -15.24
CA THR A 70 -2.28 -4.44 -13.81
C THR A 70 -0.83 -4.54 -13.38
N VAL A 71 0.01 -5.27 -14.13
CA VAL A 71 1.45 -5.38 -13.86
C VAL A 71 2.13 -4.00 -13.92
N SER A 72 1.84 -3.21 -14.95
CA SER A 72 2.39 -1.85 -15.09
C SER A 72 2.02 -0.94 -13.91
N ALA A 73 0.78 -1.02 -13.41
CA ALA A 73 0.35 -0.24 -12.26
C ALA A 73 1.10 -0.64 -10.97
N VAL A 74 1.34 -1.93 -10.77
CA VAL A 74 2.14 -2.45 -9.64
C VAL A 74 3.57 -1.96 -9.73
N ASP A 75 4.19 -2.10 -10.90
CA ASP A 75 5.57 -1.67 -11.14
C ASP A 75 5.75 -0.16 -10.92
N GLN A 76 4.80 0.65 -11.37
CA GLN A 76 4.82 2.11 -11.15
C GLN A 76 4.68 2.47 -9.67
N LEU A 77 3.77 1.80 -8.95
CA LEU A 77 3.57 2.03 -7.51
C LEU A 77 4.85 1.74 -6.72
N LEU A 78 5.56 0.68 -7.06
CA LEU A 78 6.70 0.18 -6.31
C LEU A 78 8.07 0.61 -6.88
N ALA A 79 8.11 1.29 -8.03
CA ALA A 79 9.34 1.71 -8.70
C ALA A 79 10.28 2.48 -7.76
N GLY A 80 11.53 2.05 -7.66
CA GLY A 80 12.58 2.72 -6.87
C GLY A 80 12.42 2.63 -5.35
N ILE A 81 11.43 1.90 -4.83
CA ILE A 81 11.28 1.66 -3.40
C ILE A 81 12.06 0.40 -3.02
N PRO A 82 13.01 0.46 -2.05
CA PRO A 82 13.72 -0.72 -1.59
C PRO A 82 12.77 -1.77 -1.00
N GLN A 83 13.09 -3.03 -1.20
CA GLN A 83 12.40 -4.16 -0.58
C GLN A 83 13.42 -5.14 0.00
N SER A 84 13.05 -5.82 1.08
CA SER A 84 13.81 -6.93 1.65
C SER A 84 12.85 -7.87 2.38
N GLY A 85 12.75 -9.11 1.90
CA GLY A 85 11.74 -10.04 2.38
C GLY A 85 10.33 -9.43 2.27
N ALA A 86 9.58 -9.44 3.35
CA ALA A 86 8.23 -8.84 3.43
C ALA A 86 8.24 -7.33 3.80
N THR A 87 9.42 -6.69 3.79
CA THR A 87 9.57 -5.26 4.11
C THR A 87 9.59 -4.41 2.84
N LEU A 88 8.83 -3.30 2.84
CA LEU A 88 8.81 -2.27 1.81
C LEU A 88 9.32 -0.94 2.40
N GLY A 89 10.26 -0.32 1.73
CA GLY A 89 10.80 0.99 2.12
C GLY A 89 12.21 0.94 2.68
N ASN A 90 12.72 2.10 3.06
CA ASN A 90 14.06 2.25 3.62
C ASN A 90 14.17 1.49 4.95
N PRO A 91 15.12 0.55 5.13
CA PRO A 91 15.29 -0.17 6.39
C PRO A 91 15.58 0.76 7.59
N LYS A 92 16.13 1.95 7.33
CA LYS A 92 16.40 2.99 8.33
C LYS A 92 15.25 3.98 8.54
N ALA A 93 14.07 3.75 7.95
CA ALA A 93 12.92 4.62 8.16
C ALA A 93 12.57 4.72 9.66
N PRO A 94 12.34 5.94 10.19
CA PRO A 94 12.09 6.15 11.62
C PRO A 94 10.78 5.53 12.10
N VAL A 95 9.81 5.35 11.21
CA VAL A 95 8.51 4.75 11.53
C VAL A 95 8.39 3.41 10.83
N THR A 96 7.93 2.39 11.56
CA THR A 96 7.56 1.08 11.04
C THR A 96 6.05 0.93 11.10
N MET A 97 5.42 0.61 9.97
CA MET A 97 4.05 0.11 9.94
C MET A 97 4.07 -1.40 9.83
N THR A 98 3.63 -2.11 10.86
CA THR A 98 3.34 -3.54 10.79
C THR A 98 1.93 -3.72 10.21
N TYR A 99 1.82 -4.52 9.14
CA TYR A 99 0.58 -4.82 8.46
C TYR A 99 0.27 -6.32 8.59
N PHE A 100 -0.65 -6.68 9.49
CA PHE A 100 -1.19 -8.04 9.56
C PHE A 100 -2.27 -8.21 8.49
N GLY A 101 -2.06 -9.15 7.57
CA GLY A 101 -2.93 -9.34 6.41
C GLY A 101 -3.19 -10.82 6.06
N ASP A 102 -4.29 -11.02 5.34
CA ASP A 102 -4.68 -12.30 4.73
C ASP A 102 -4.93 -12.03 3.24
N TYR A 103 -4.33 -12.82 2.37
CA TYR A 103 -4.46 -12.63 0.92
C TYR A 103 -5.89 -12.81 0.40
N GLN A 104 -6.75 -13.54 1.09
CA GLN A 104 -8.14 -13.73 0.69
C GLN A 104 -9.11 -12.77 1.42
N CYS A 105 -8.61 -11.90 2.31
CA CYS A 105 -9.45 -10.94 3.02
C CYS A 105 -9.87 -9.77 2.10
N PRO A 106 -11.19 -9.57 1.85
CA PRO A 106 -11.68 -8.48 1.00
C PRO A 106 -11.34 -7.10 1.57
N ILE A 107 -11.35 -6.94 2.90
CA ILE A 107 -11.02 -5.67 3.56
C ILE A 107 -9.52 -5.36 3.42
N CYS A 108 -8.64 -6.38 3.40
CA CYS A 108 -7.23 -6.21 3.08
C CYS A 108 -7.04 -5.75 1.64
N GLN A 109 -7.78 -6.33 0.68
CA GLN A 109 -7.80 -5.89 -0.71
C GLN A 109 -8.23 -4.42 -0.80
N GLU A 110 -9.34 -4.06 -0.19
CA GLU A 110 -9.87 -2.70 -0.22
C GLU A 110 -8.89 -1.70 0.37
N PHE A 111 -8.27 -2.01 1.53
CA PHE A 111 -7.24 -1.18 2.13
C PHE A 111 -6.03 -0.99 1.20
N THR A 112 -5.54 -2.08 0.61
CA THR A 112 -4.33 -2.06 -0.24
C THR A 112 -4.56 -1.34 -1.55
N LEU A 113 -5.75 -1.45 -2.16
CA LEU A 113 -6.00 -0.91 -3.49
C LEU A 113 -6.75 0.44 -3.51
N GLN A 114 -7.63 0.68 -2.53
CA GLN A 114 -8.56 1.82 -2.53
C GLN A 114 -8.48 2.65 -1.24
N GLY A 115 -7.96 2.08 -0.14
CA GLY A 115 -7.75 2.76 1.12
C GLY A 115 -6.56 3.71 1.13
N GLY A 116 -6.02 3.96 2.32
CA GLY A 116 -4.88 4.87 2.48
C GLY A 116 -3.52 4.33 2.01
N PHE A 117 -3.42 3.01 1.72
CA PHE A 117 -2.14 2.36 1.43
C PHE A 117 -1.42 2.90 0.17
N PRO A 118 -2.05 3.09 -1.00
CA PRO A 118 -1.36 3.60 -2.17
C PRO A 118 -0.75 5.00 -1.95
N GLN A 119 -1.45 5.85 -1.20
CA GLN A 119 -0.95 7.18 -0.86
C GLN A 119 0.16 7.13 0.20
N LEU A 120 0.07 6.22 1.17
CA LEU A 120 1.15 5.94 2.13
C LEU A 120 2.43 5.53 1.39
N VAL A 121 2.33 4.58 0.45
CA VAL A 121 3.47 4.12 -0.35
C VAL A 121 4.08 5.27 -1.14
N SER A 122 3.26 6.06 -1.81
CA SER A 122 3.73 7.15 -2.68
C SER A 122 4.35 8.32 -1.92
N ASN A 123 3.85 8.65 -0.72
CA ASN A 123 4.20 9.87 -0.01
C ASN A 123 5.13 9.65 1.19
N GLU A 124 4.99 8.54 1.91
CA GLU A 124 5.74 8.32 3.15
C GLU A 124 6.81 7.24 2.98
N VAL A 125 6.46 6.10 2.35
CA VAL A 125 7.41 5.00 2.15
C VAL A 125 8.47 5.39 1.12
N ARG A 126 8.07 5.95 -0.02
CA ARG A 126 8.98 6.42 -1.07
C ARG A 126 9.95 7.48 -0.59
N GLN A 127 9.52 8.31 0.36
CA GLN A 127 10.37 9.35 0.97
C GLN A 127 11.24 8.82 2.12
N GLY A 128 11.17 7.53 2.44
CA GLY A 128 11.95 6.89 3.50
C GLY A 128 11.53 7.27 4.92
N LYS A 129 10.34 7.82 5.11
CA LYS A 129 9.80 8.19 6.43
C LYS A 129 9.15 7.00 7.14
N VAL A 130 8.56 6.10 6.37
CA VAL A 130 7.89 4.89 6.85
C VAL A 130 8.44 3.69 6.10
N LYS A 131 8.61 2.58 6.78
CA LYS A 131 8.73 1.25 6.18
C LYS A 131 7.52 0.41 6.57
N VAL A 132 7.10 -0.48 5.68
CA VAL A 132 5.98 -1.39 5.91
C VAL A 132 6.52 -2.80 6.05
N VAL A 133 6.10 -3.51 7.09
CA VAL A 133 6.43 -4.92 7.32
C VAL A 133 5.13 -5.71 7.30
N TYR A 134 4.97 -6.57 6.29
CA TYR A 134 3.81 -7.46 6.22
C TYR A 134 4.02 -8.65 7.15
N ARG A 135 2.95 -9.03 7.86
CA ARG A 135 2.87 -10.23 8.68
C ARG A 135 1.61 -11.02 8.35
N SER A 136 1.77 -12.31 8.23
CA SER A 136 0.68 -13.22 7.88
C SER A 136 -0.29 -13.42 9.03
N SER A 137 -1.59 -13.20 8.81
CA SER A 137 -2.64 -13.47 9.80
C SER A 137 -3.83 -14.12 9.12
N CYS A 138 -4.17 -15.34 9.55
CA CYS A 138 -5.23 -16.12 8.93
C CYS A 138 -6.59 -15.70 9.46
N THR A 139 -7.41 -15.13 8.61
CA THR A 139 -8.79 -14.70 8.92
C THR A 139 -9.78 -15.19 7.89
N ALA A 140 -9.93 -14.51 6.77
CA ALA A 140 -10.82 -14.89 5.68
C ALA A 140 -10.49 -16.29 5.11
N THR A 141 -9.20 -16.58 4.90
CA THR A 141 -8.77 -17.90 4.42
C THR A 141 -9.11 -19.00 5.42
N CYS A 142 -8.92 -18.78 6.72
CA CYS A 142 -9.24 -19.77 7.74
C CYS A 142 -10.75 -20.03 7.91
N ASN A 143 -11.56 -19.07 7.49
CA ASN A 143 -13.04 -19.18 7.48
C ASN A 143 -13.60 -19.65 6.13
N SER A 144 -12.72 -19.91 5.14
CA SER A 144 -13.12 -20.36 3.81
C SER A 144 -13.36 -21.87 3.75
N SER A 145 -13.84 -22.34 2.60
CA SER A 145 -14.01 -23.78 2.32
C SER A 145 -12.69 -24.56 2.20
N ASN A 146 -11.54 -23.85 2.08
CA ASN A 146 -10.21 -24.44 1.99
C ASN A 146 -9.20 -23.71 2.90
N PRO A 147 -9.30 -23.85 4.24
CA PRO A 147 -8.39 -23.18 5.15
C PRO A 147 -6.93 -23.68 5.05
N SER A 148 -6.72 -24.90 4.58
CA SER A 148 -5.40 -25.51 4.44
C SER A 148 -4.52 -24.83 3.38
N ILE A 149 -5.10 -24.00 2.50
CA ILE A 149 -4.34 -23.23 1.50
C ILE A 149 -3.57 -22.03 2.13
N PHE A 150 -3.91 -21.63 3.35
CA PHE A 150 -3.31 -20.43 3.96
C PHE A 150 -1.76 -20.48 4.01
N PRO A 151 -1.11 -21.51 4.57
CA PRO A 151 0.36 -21.55 4.57
C PRO A 151 0.93 -21.51 3.14
N THR A 152 0.34 -22.23 2.21
CA THR A 152 0.81 -22.33 0.82
C THR A 152 0.80 -20.97 0.12
N GLN A 153 -0.29 -20.20 0.25
CA GLN A 153 -0.39 -18.87 -0.36
C GLN A 153 0.57 -17.86 0.29
N GLN A 154 0.76 -17.93 1.60
CA GLN A 154 1.70 -17.03 2.30
C GLN A 154 3.16 -17.38 1.97
N VAL A 155 3.51 -18.67 1.91
CA VAL A 155 4.81 -19.14 1.45
C VAL A 155 5.11 -18.64 0.04
N ALA A 156 4.13 -18.63 -0.86
CA ALA A 156 4.30 -18.13 -2.23
C ALA A 156 4.74 -16.66 -2.27
N GLY A 157 4.12 -15.80 -1.45
CA GLY A 157 4.51 -14.40 -1.31
C GLY A 157 5.89 -14.23 -0.66
N LEU A 158 6.16 -14.96 0.44
CA LEU A 158 7.43 -14.91 1.14
C LEU A 158 8.59 -15.41 0.28
N ALA A 159 8.37 -16.44 -0.57
CA ALA A 159 9.36 -16.91 -1.53
C ALA A 159 9.69 -15.84 -2.59
N ALA A 160 8.70 -15.07 -3.04
CA ALA A 160 8.97 -13.90 -3.88
C ALA A 160 9.79 -12.84 -3.12
N GLY A 161 9.60 -12.73 -1.81
CA GLY A 161 10.37 -11.87 -0.92
C GLY A 161 11.85 -12.21 -0.83
N LYS A 162 12.24 -13.47 -1.00
CA LYS A 162 13.66 -13.88 -1.07
C LYS A 162 14.39 -13.30 -2.29
N GLN A 163 13.63 -12.81 -3.26
CA GLN A 163 14.12 -12.12 -4.45
C GLN A 163 13.74 -10.62 -4.46
N ASP A 164 13.37 -10.05 -3.31
CA ASP A 164 12.92 -8.67 -3.16
C ASP A 164 11.71 -8.33 -4.06
N ARG A 165 10.77 -9.30 -4.22
CA ARG A 165 9.56 -9.17 -5.02
C ARG A 165 8.28 -9.48 -4.24
N PHE A 166 8.36 -9.47 -2.91
CA PHE A 166 7.20 -9.73 -2.06
C PHE A 166 6.03 -8.79 -2.37
N TRP A 167 6.31 -7.49 -2.47
CA TRP A 167 5.25 -6.50 -2.62
C TRP A 167 4.67 -6.46 -4.04
N GLN A 168 5.47 -6.77 -5.09
CA GLN A 168 4.92 -6.99 -6.43
C GLN A 168 3.95 -8.18 -6.43
N TYR A 169 4.35 -9.29 -5.83
CA TYR A 169 3.51 -10.49 -5.73
C TYR A 169 2.23 -10.22 -4.92
N THR A 170 2.35 -9.53 -3.78
CA THR A 170 1.24 -9.19 -2.88
C THR A 170 0.24 -8.24 -3.54
N GLU A 171 0.73 -7.18 -4.20
CA GLU A 171 -0.12 -6.24 -4.96
C GLU A 171 -0.87 -6.94 -6.10
N LEU A 172 -0.20 -7.81 -6.84
CA LEU A 172 -0.84 -8.62 -7.87
C LEU A 172 -1.90 -9.55 -7.27
N PHE A 173 -1.61 -10.19 -6.13
CA PHE A 173 -2.57 -11.07 -5.47
C PHE A 173 -3.86 -10.32 -5.14
N TYR A 174 -3.77 -9.15 -4.52
CA TYR A 174 -4.95 -8.35 -4.19
C TYR A 174 -5.69 -7.84 -5.44
N ARG A 175 -4.99 -7.49 -6.52
CA ARG A 175 -5.63 -7.06 -7.78
C ARG A 175 -6.34 -8.19 -8.52
N GLU A 176 -5.84 -9.40 -8.39
CA GLU A 176 -6.40 -10.62 -8.97
C GLU A 176 -7.26 -11.41 -7.98
N GLN A 177 -7.51 -10.87 -6.77
CA GLN A 177 -8.27 -11.55 -5.73
C GLN A 177 -9.66 -11.93 -6.24
N GLY A 178 -10.01 -13.19 -6.06
CA GLY A 178 -11.33 -13.72 -6.39
C GLY A 178 -12.34 -13.53 -5.27
N GLN A 179 -13.52 -14.07 -5.48
CA GLN A 179 -14.57 -14.04 -4.47
C GLN A 179 -14.16 -14.86 -3.24
N GLU A 180 -14.31 -14.27 -2.06
CA GLU A 180 -14.05 -14.93 -0.78
C GLU A 180 -14.81 -16.27 -0.69
N GLY A 181 -14.14 -17.29 -0.17
CA GLY A 181 -14.71 -18.60 0.01
C GLY A 181 -14.93 -19.44 -1.26
N SER A 182 -14.65 -18.91 -2.46
CA SER A 182 -14.87 -19.64 -3.73
C SER A 182 -13.83 -20.72 -4.02
N GLY A 183 -12.74 -20.81 -3.23
CA GLY A 183 -11.67 -21.79 -3.44
C GLY A 183 -10.80 -21.50 -4.67
N TYR A 184 -10.75 -20.27 -5.16
CA TYR A 184 -10.00 -19.87 -6.36
C TYR A 184 -8.49 -20.02 -6.22
N VAL A 185 -7.97 -19.95 -4.99
CA VAL A 185 -6.53 -20.08 -4.73
C VAL A 185 -6.11 -21.53 -4.82
N ASN A 186 -5.22 -21.83 -5.75
CA ASN A 186 -4.59 -23.12 -5.98
C ASN A 186 -3.18 -22.93 -6.58
N GLU A 187 -2.44 -24.01 -6.79
CA GLU A 187 -1.07 -23.93 -7.33
C GLU A 187 -0.98 -23.27 -8.71
N ALA A 188 -1.97 -23.48 -9.57
CA ALA A 188 -2.02 -22.84 -10.88
C ALA A 188 -2.17 -21.33 -10.75
N TYR A 189 -3.07 -20.88 -9.84
CA TYR A 189 -3.26 -19.47 -9.53
C TYR A 189 -1.98 -18.81 -8.96
N LEU A 190 -1.37 -19.43 -7.95
CA LEU A 190 -0.14 -18.93 -7.32
C LEU A 190 1.03 -18.84 -8.31
N THR A 191 1.17 -19.86 -9.17
CA THR A 191 2.18 -19.89 -10.22
C THR A 191 1.94 -18.82 -11.29
N ALA A 192 0.68 -18.58 -11.65
CA ALA A 192 0.33 -17.56 -12.61
C ALA A 192 0.64 -16.14 -12.09
N LEU A 193 0.40 -15.85 -10.81
CA LEU A 193 0.84 -14.61 -10.17
C LEU A 193 2.37 -14.47 -10.18
N ALA A 194 3.09 -15.55 -9.87
CA ALA A 194 4.55 -15.54 -9.91
C ALA A 194 5.10 -15.22 -11.30
N ARG A 195 4.46 -15.75 -12.37
CA ARG A 195 4.81 -15.44 -13.77
C ARG A 195 4.55 -13.98 -14.14
N GLN A 196 3.56 -13.33 -13.53
CA GLN A 196 3.24 -11.93 -13.75
C GLN A 196 4.14 -10.98 -12.94
N THR A 197 4.81 -11.48 -11.91
CA THR A 197 5.64 -10.67 -11.02
C THR A 197 6.93 -10.27 -11.73
N THR A 198 7.05 -9.00 -12.07
CA THR A 198 8.19 -8.44 -12.80
C THR A 198 9.50 -8.69 -12.06
N GLY A 199 10.48 -9.27 -12.76
CA GLY A 199 11.82 -9.53 -12.22
C GLY A 199 11.91 -10.71 -11.25
N LEU A 200 10.86 -11.53 -11.13
CA LEU A 200 10.90 -12.77 -10.36
C LEU A 200 11.43 -13.92 -11.22
N ASN A 201 12.46 -14.63 -10.73
CA ASN A 201 12.91 -15.88 -11.32
C ASN A 201 12.00 -17.02 -10.86
N LEU A 202 11.21 -17.59 -11.75
CA LEU A 202 10.21 -18.60 -11.43
C LEU A 202 10.82 -19.90 -10.87
N THR A 203 11.94 -20.35 -11.41
CA THR A 203 12.63 -21.59 -10.96
C THR A 203 13.14 -21.42 -9.52
N THR A 204 13.78 -20.29 -9.25
CA THR A 204 14.25 -19.95 -7.90
C THR A 204 13.07 -19.81 -6.93
N TRP A 205 12.00 -19.14 -7.34
CA TRP A 205 10.79 -19.00 -6.54
C TRP A 205 10.16 -20.36 -6.18
N GLN A 206 10.10 -21.30 -7.14
CA GLN A 206 9.60 -22.65 -6.87
C GLN A 206 10.49 -23.40 -5.87
N SER A 207 11.81 -23.28 -5.99
CA SER A 207 12.76 -23.87 -5.04
C SER A 207 12.63 -23.26 -3.66
N ASP A 208 12.57 -21.93 -3.58
CA ASP A 208 12.49 -21.17 -2.34
C ASP A 208 11.22 -21.49 -1.52
N ARG A 209 10.14 -21.89 -2.16
CA ARG A 209 8.90 -22.32 -1.48
C ARG A 209 9.07 -23.55 -0.60
N ASN A 210 10.14 -24.32 -0.77
CA ASN A 210 10.48 -25.47 0.06
C ASN A 210 11.35 -25.10 1.29
N ASP A 211 11.70 -23.81 1.45
CA ASP A 211 12.48 -23.36 2.60
C ASP A 211 11.62 -23.39 3.88
N PRO A 212 11.98 -24.22 4.88
CA PRO A 212 11.20 -24.35 6.10
C PRO A 212 11.17 -23.07 6.95
N SER A 213 12.11 -22.16 6.74
CA SER A 213 12.12 -20.86 7.43
C SER A 213 10.89 -20.02 7.12
N LEU A 214 10.32 -20.14 5.90
CA LEU A 214 9.12 -19.40 5.51
C LEU A 214 7.89 -19.90 6.30
N THR A 215 7.75 -21.20 6.47
CA THR A 215 6.70 -21.77 7.33
C THR A 215 6.89 -21.36 8.78
N SER A 216 8.12 -21.35 9.27
CA SER A 216 8.44 -20.89 10.62
C SER A 216 8.09 -19.41 10.82
N GLN A 217 8.32 -18.57 9.83
CA GLN A 217 7.91 -17.16 9.85
C GLN A 217 6.38 -17.03 9.93
N ILE A 218 5.62 -17.76 9.10
CA ILE A 218 4.16 -17.76 9.13
C ILE A 218 3.64 -18.18 10.51
N ASN A 219 4.21 -19.21 11.12
CA ASN A 219 3.82 -19.67 12.46
C ASN A 219 4.11 -18.62 13.54
N SER A 220 5.25 -17.94 13.45
CA SER A 220 5.59 -16.80 14.30
C SER A 220 4.62 -15.64 14.13
N ASP A 221 4.25 -15.33 12.89
CA ASP A 221 3.29 -14.26 12.57
C ASP A 221 1.90 -14.58 13.12
N GLN A 222 1.43 -15.81 12.94
CA GLN A 222 0.16 -16.28 13.49
C GLN A 222 0.15 -16.22 15.03
N THR A 223 1.26 -16.55 15.67
CA THR A 223 1.39 -16.45 17.13
C THR A 223 1.30 -15.00 17.59
N ALA A 224 2.00 -14.09 16.92
CA ALA A 224 1.94 -12.66 17.24
C ALA A 224 0.55 -12.06 16.94
N ALA A 225 -0.12 -12.51 15.87
CA ALA A 225 -1.44 -12.02 15.50
C ALA A 225 -2.49 -12.29 16.59
N LYS A 226 -2.38 -13.37 17.36
CA LYS A 226 -3.30 -13.64 18.48
C LYS A 226 -3.35 -12.52 19.51
N THR A 227 -2.24 -11.82 19.71
CA THR A 227 -2.13 -10.73 20.69
C THR A 227 -2.22 -9.36 20.02
N LEU A 228 -1.56 -9.19 18.86
CA LEU A 228 -1.40 -7.88 18.21
C LEU A 228 -2.49 -7.59 17.18
N ALA A 229 -3.18 -8.60 16.68
CA ALA A 229 -4.26 -8.45 15.69
C ALA A 229 -5.51 -9.25 16.07
N PRO A 230 -6.00 -9.16 17.34
CA PRO A 230 -7.11 -9.99 17.83
C PRO A 230 -8.44 -9.70 17.10
N ASN A 231 -8.58 -8.54 16.50
CA ASN A 231 -9.79 -8.10 15.81
C ASN A 231 -9.81 -8.45 14.31
N GLY A 232 -8.78 -9.17 13.83
CA GLY A 232 -8.73 -9.65 12.45
C GLY A 232 -7.82 -8.84 11.53
N THR A 233 -8.10 -8.89 10.23
CA THR A 233 -7.29 -8.25 9.19
C THR A 233 -8.12 -7.27 8.34
N PRO A 234 -7.51 -6.16 7.87
CA PRO A 234 -6.16 -5.73 8.18
C PRO A 234 -6.06 -5.16 9.60
N THR A 235 -4.96 -5.49 10.30
CA THR A 235 -4.55 -4.75 11.50
C THR A 235 -3.24 -4.04 11.20
N LEU A 236 -3.17 -2.74 11.52
CA LEU A 236 -2.06 -1.85 11.23
C LEU A 236 -1.54 -1.27 12.53
N ILE A 237 -0.24 -1.43 12.78
CA ILE A 237 0.43 -0.92 13.99
C ILE A 237 1.59 -0.06 13.55
N PHE A 238 1.57 1.22 13.92
CA PHE A 238 2.67 2.16 13.69
C PHE A 238 3.54 2.25 14.92
N GLN A 239 4.84 2.07 14.75
CA GLN A 239 5.86 2.20 15.80
C GLN A 239 6.91 3.20 15.35
N GLY A 240 7.26 4.12 16.24
CA GLY A 240 8.27 5.15 16.00
C GLY A 240 8.91 5.66 17.28
N PRO A 241 9.74 6.71 17.22
CA PRO A 241 10.48 7.24 18.37
C PRO A 241 9.62 7.65 19.57
N LYS A 242 8.35 8.02 19.32
CA LYS A 242 7.43 8.46 20.39
C LYS A 242 6.48 7.36 20.90
N GLY A 243 6.62 6.13 20.43
CA GLY A 243 5.80 5.01 20.87
C GLY A 243 5.04 4.33 19.74
N GLU A 244 3.83 3.88 20.04
CA GLU A 244 2.97 3.10 19.15
C GLU A 244 1.61 3.78 18.94
N ALA A 245 1.03 3.61 17.77
CA ALA A 245 -0.31 4.08 17.42
C ALA A 245 -0.98 3.14 16.42
N GLU A 246 -2.29 3.01 16.53
CA GLU A 246 -3.12 2.29 15.58
C GLU A 246 -4.13 3.24 14.93
N PRO A 247 -4.30 3.19 13.59
CA PRO A 247 -5.40 3.88 12.94
C PRO A 247 -6.73 3.15 13.24
N PRO A 248 -7.88 3.73 12.91
CA PRO A 248 -9.16 3.03 12.98
C PRO A 248 -9.13 1.70 12.21
N THR A 249 -9.81 0.68 12.75
CA THR A 249 -9.93 -0.64 12.11
C THR A 249 -10.65 -0.58 10.77
N GLY A 250 -10.45 -1.58 9.91
CA GLY A 250 -11.07 -1.71 8.60
C GLY A 250 -10.23 -1.08 7.49
N VAL A 251 -10.76 -0.10 6.77
CA VAL A 251 -10.10 0.56 5.63
C VAL A 251 -9.75 2.00 5.97
N PRO A 252 -8.67 2.25 6.73
CA PRO A 252 -8.30 3.61 7.08
C PRO A 252 -7.90 4.42 5.85
N THR A 253 -8.33 5.68 5.85
CA THR A 253 -7.94 6.66 4.83
C THR A 253 -6.50 7.11 5.03
N TYR A 254 -5.90 7.71 4.00
CA TYR A 254 -4.53 8.25 4.11
C TYR A 254 -4.40 9.30 5.23
N ALA A 255 -5.42 10.14 5.44
CA ALA A 255 -5.40 11.13 6.53
C ALA A 255 -5.34 10.46 7.93
N GLN A 256 -6.03 9.34 8.12
CA GLN A 256 -5.97 8.57 9.35
C GLN A 256 -4.61 7.90 9.56
N LEU A 257 -4.00 7.38 8.48
CA LEU A 257 -2.62 6.86 8.53
C LEU A 257 -1.61 7.96 8.86
N GLN A 258 -1.74 9.15 8.27
CA GLN A 258 -0.90 10.30 8.60
C GLN A 258 -1.03 10.72 10.07
N GLN A 259 -2.23 10.64 10.63
CA GLN A 259 -2.43 10.92 12.05
C GLN A 259 -1.67 9.94 12.93
N ALA A 260 -1.74 8.62 12.64
CA ALA A 260 -0.99 7.60 13.36
C ALA A 260 0.53 7.82 13.23
N ILE A 261 1.04 8.10 12.03
CA ILE A 261 2.45 8.43 11.79
C ILE A 261 2.88 9.63 12.66
N LYS A 262 2.08 10.70 12.67
CA LYS A 262 2.37 11.91 13.45
C LYS A 262 2.43 11.66 14.97
N GLN A 263 1.62 10.73 15.48
CA GLN A 263 1.62 10.37 16.90
C GLN A 263 2.93 9.70 17.32
N VAL A 264 3.54 8.91 16.44
CA VAL A 264 4.74 8.11 16.75
C VAL A 264 6.06 8.72 16.27
N SER A 265 6.00 9.81 15.49
CA SER A 265 7.19 10.46 14.88
C SER A 265 7.92 11.45 15.79
#